data_182d15e8a01eb59f961a03b56b42f13b
#
_entry.id   182d15e8a01eb59f961a03b56b42f13b
#
_cell.length_a   1.000
_cell.length_b   1.000
_cell.length_c   1.000
_cell.angle_alpha   90.00
_cell.angle_beta   90.00
_cell.angle_gamma   90.00
#
_symmetry.space_group_name_H-M   'P 1'
#
loop_
_entity.id
_entity.type
_entity.pdbx_description
1 polymer ?
#
loop_
_entity_poly.entity_id
_entity_poly.type
_entity_poly.pdbx_seq_one_letter_code
_entity_poly.pdbx_strand_id
1 'polypeptide(L)'
;LVSDPTRRSAQELMTASGLVDLLIPRGGAGLIRACVESATVPCIETGTGICHVYVDKDADLEKALNIIENAKTSRPSVCNADEVALVHRDVAGAFLPRLKARLVDARAAAGKIPVELRLDAAAQAIIPGTPAGERDFDTEFLDYILAVKVVSDADEAIRHIAAHSTHHSDAIVTENAQTAERFTRLVDSAAVYVNASTRFTDGGEFGLGCEMGISTQKLHARGPMGLRELTTYKYIVTGDGQTR
;
A
#
# COMPACT_ATOMS: atom_id res chain seq x y z
N LEU A 1 -28.67 8.62 6.98
CA LEU A 1 -27.79 8.79 8.14
C LEU A 1 -28.45 8.15 9.36
N VAL A 2 -27.73 7.27 10.06
CA VAL A 2 -28.21 6.67 11.31
C VAL A 2 -28.09 7.69 12.43
N SER A 3 -29.15 7.87 13.21
CA SER A 3 -29.21 8.87 14.30
C SER A 3 -28.55 8.38 15.59
N ASP A 4 -28.46 7.07 15.80
CA ASP A 4 -27.78 6.49 16.95
C ASP A 4 -26.25 6.53 16.77
N PRO A 5 -25.48 7.30 17.57
CA PRO A 5 -24.02 7.37 17.45
C PRO A 5 -23.30 6.22 18.15
N THR A 6 -24.03 5.28 18.75
CA THR A 6 -23.43 4.16 19.49
C THR A 6 -22.93 3.07 18.54
N ARG A 7 -22.05 2.19 19.04
CA ARG A 7 -21.59 1.03 18.29
C ARG A 7 -22.67 -0.01 18.01
N ARG A 8 -23.82 0.07 18.70
CA ARG A 8 -24.94 -0.83 18.54
C ARG A 8 -25.51 -0.75 17.11
N SER A 9 -25.70 0.47 16.59
CA SER A 9 -26.19 0.67 15.21
C SER A 9 -25.25 0.07 14.17
N ALA A 10 -23.91 0.15 14.38
CA ALA A 10 -22.94 -0.51 13.50
C ALA A 10 -23.07 -2.04 13.54
N GLN A 11 -23.27 -2.61 14.73
CA GLN A 11 -23.48 -4.06 14.88
C GLN A 11 -24.79 -4.52 14.22
N GLU A 12 -25.87 -3.76 14.35
CA GLU A 12 -27.14 -4.03 13.68
C GLU A 12 -27.00 -4.00 12.16
N LEU A 13 -26.23 -3.05 11.61
CA LEU A 13 -25.95 -2.96 10.17
C LEU A 13 -25.12 -4.17 9.67
N MET A 14 -24.16 -4.65 10.46
CA MET A 14 -23.33 -5.83 10.09
C MET A 14 -24.17 -7.09 9.88
N THR A 15 -25.32 -7.19 10.52
CA THR A 15 -26.22 -8.36 10.47
C THR A 15 -27.53 -8.10 9.75
N ALA A 16 -27.70 -6.94 9.11
CA ALA A 16 -28.92 -6.53 8.43
C ALA A 16 -29.08 -7.19 7.04
N SER A 17 -28.92 -8.49 6.96
CA SER A 17 -29.09 -9.27 5.73
C SER A 17 -30.50 -9.09 5.13
N GLY A 18 -30.57 -8.85 3.83
CA GLY A 18 -31.81 -8.55 3.12
C GLY A 18 -32.25 -7.09 3.17
N LEU A 19 -31.60 -6.25 3.99
CA LEU A 19 -31.79 -4.80 4.03
C LEU A 19 -30.55 -4.05 3.56
N VAL A 20 -29.38 -4.65 3.71
CA VAL A 20 -28.09 -4.14 3.27
C VAL A 20 -27.41 -5.19 2.40
N ASP A 21 -27.00 -4.79 1.20
CA ASP A 21 -26.35 -5.71 0.23
C ASP A 21 -24.85 -5.78 0.43
N LEU A 22 -24.21 -4.71 0.89
CA LEU A 22 -22.76 -4.58 1.02
C LEU A 22 -22.37 -3.63 2.15
N LEU A 23 -21.37 -4.03 2.93
CA LEU A 23 -20.70 -3.17 3.91
C LEU A 23 -19.31 -2.76 3.42
N ILE A 24 -18.98 -1.50 3.60
CA ILE A 24 -17.63 -0.96 3.36
C ILE A 24 -17.19 -0.23 4.63
N PRO A 25 -16.54 -0.93 5.57
CA PRO A 25 -16.12 -0.32 6.83
C PRO A 25 -15.01 0.70 6.59
N ARG A 26 -15.18 1.87 7.20
CA ARG A 26 -14.18 2.95 7.20
C ARG A 26 -13.81 3.28 8.64
N GLY A 27 -12.56 3.00 9.02
CA GLY A 27 -12.06 3.22 10.37
C GLY A 27 -10.78 2.45 10.66
N GLY A 28 -10.38 2.40 11.91
CA GLY A 28 -9.17 1.66 12.32
C GLY A 28 -9.32 0.13 12.25
N ALA A 29 -8.20 -0.57 12.35
CA ALA A 29 -8.11 -2.03 12.22
C ALA A 29 -9.10 -2.81 13.09
N GLY A 30 -9.46 -2.29 14.28
CA GLY A 30 -10.44 -2.92 15.17
C GLY A 30 -11.86 -2.98 14.59
N LEU A 31 -12.32 -1.91 13.92
CA LEU A 31 -13.62 -1.90 13.25
C LEU A 31 -13.63 -2.84 12.05
N ILE A 32 -12.59 -2.80 11.24
CA ILE A 32 -12.46 -3.67 10.06
C ILE A 32 -12.48 -5.14 10.49
N ARG A 33 -11.70 -5.51 11.50
CA ARG A 33 -11.70 -6.87 12.06
C ARG A 33 -13.08 -7.27 12.56
N ALA A 34 -13.76 -6.41 13.31
CA ALA A 34 -15.11 -6.70 13.81
C ALA A 34 -16.10 -6.95 12.66
N CYS A 35 -16.02 -6.18 11.57
CA CYS A 35 -16.85 -6.42 10.38
C CYS A 35 -16.54 -7.77 9.75
N VAL A 36 -15.27 -8.10 9.54
CA VAL A 36 -14.84 -9.37 8.92
C VAL A 36 -15.27 -10.60 9.74
N GLU A 37 -15.14 -10.52 11.07
CA GLU A 37 -15.43 -11.65 11.97
C GLU A 37 -16.93 -11.80 12.28
N SER A 38 -17.71 -10.72 12.25
CA SER A 38 -19.07 -10.72 12.79
C SER A 38 -20.16 -10.37 11.80
N ALA A 39 -19.83 -9.80 10.61
CA ALA A 39 -20.85 -9.44 9.65
C ALA A 39 -21.41 -10.67 8.93
N THR A 40 -22.75 -10.72 8.79
CA THR A 40 -23.46 -11.64 7.90
C THR A 40 -23.77 -10.99 6.55
N VAL A 41 -23.66 -9.68 6.46
CA VAL A 41 -23.70 -8.93 5.20
C VAL A 41 -22.31 -8.98 4.54
N PRO A 42 -22.20 -9.19 3.23
CA PRO A 42 -20.92 -9.14 2.51
C PRO A 42 -20.14 -7.86 2.82
N CYS A 43 -18.85 -7.98 3.04
CA CYS A 43 -18.00 -6.86 3.45
C CYS A 43 -16.81 -6.70 2.50
N ILE A 44 -16.56 -5.46 2.04
CA ILE A 44 -15.32 -5.11 1.33
C ILE A 44 -14.44 -4.35 2.30
N GLU A 45 -13.30 -4.96 2.64
CA GLU A 45 -12.33 -4.36 3.55
C GLU A 45 -11.49 -3.28 2.85
N THR A 46 -11.27 -2.19 3.57
CA THR A 46 -10.21 -1.24 3.26
C THR A 46 -9.12 -1.44 4.31
N GLY A 47 -8.01 -2.04 3.90
CA GLY A 47 -6.95 -2.46 4.82
C GLY A 47 -5.95 -1.36 5.19
N THR A 48 -5.04 -1.69 6.09
CA THR A 48 -3.81 -0.95 6.36
C THR A 48 -2.87 -1.03 5.15
N GLY A 49 -2.00 -0.05 4.98
CA GLY A 49 -1.04 0.02 3.87
C GLY A 49 0.40 -0.12 4.35
N ILE A 50 1.00 -1.30 4.25
CA ILE A 50 2.45 -1.48 4.40
C ILE A 50 3.03 -1.58 2.99
N CYS A 51 3.19 -0.40 2.35
CA CYS A 51 3.68 -0.32 0.99
C CYS A 51 5.20 -0.41 0.94
N HIS A 52 5.72 -1.01 -0.13
CA HIS A 52 7.16 -1.19 -0.34
C HIS A 52 7.63 -0.51 -1.62
N VAL A 53 8.84 0.05 -1.58
CA VAL A 53 9.57 0.49 -2.76
C VAL A 53 10.88 -0.27 -2.84
N TYR A 54 11.05 -1.08 -3.88
CA TYR A 54 12.29 -1.78 -4.16
C TYR A 54 13.16 -1.01 -5.15
N VAL A 55 14.39 -0.71 -4.74
CA VAL A 55 15.43 -0.09 -5.58
C VAL A 55 16.34 -1.19 -6.12
N ASP A 56 16.20 -1.50 -7.40
CA ASP A 56 16.96 -2.53 -8.09
C ASP A 56 18.41 -2.10 -8.37
N LYS A 57 19.28 -3.06 -8.69
CA LYS A 57 20.67 -2.77 -9.10
C LYS A 57 20.76 -1.91 -10.36
N ASP A 58 19.79 -2.04 -11.26
CA ASP A 58 19.70 -1.30 -12.51
C ASP A 58 18.80 -0.04 -12.39
N ALA A 59 18.62 0.47 -11.15
CA ALA A 59 17.80 1.65 -10.90
C ALA A 59 18.53 2.95 -11.27
N ASP A 60 17.79 3.92 -11.81
CA ASP A 60 18.18 5.32 -11.73
C ASP A 60 18.02 5.78 -10.28
N LEU A 61 19.14 6.01 -9.60
CA LEU A 61 19.15 6.33 -8.17
C LEU A 61 18.50 7.68 -7.85
N GLU A 62 18.48 8.64 -8.79
CA GLU A 62 17.81 9.93 -8.57
C GLU A 62 16.29 9.75 -8.68
N LYS A 63 15.80 8.96 -9.64
CA LYS A 63 14.38 8.57 -9.68
C LYS A 63 13.97 7.87 -8.40
N ALA A 64 14.77 6.92 -7.91
CA ALA A 64 14.48 6.19 -6.67
C ALA A 64 14.37 7.13 -5.46
N LEU A 65 15.30 8.10 -5.32
CA LEU A 65 15.25 9.11 -4.27
C LEU A 65 13.97 9.95 -4.34
N ASN A 66 13.60 10.44 -5.52
CA ASN A 66 12.41 11.26 -5.71
C ASN A 66 11.13 10.47 -5.42
N ILE A 67 11.07 9.20 -5.83
CA ILE A 67 9.93 8.31 -5.59
C ILE A 67 9.77 8.04 -4.09
N ILE A 68 10.83 7.63 -3.39
CA ILE A 68 10.76 7.33 -1.95
C ILE A 68 10.48 8.60 -1.13
N GLU A 69 11.12 9.74 -1.46
CA GLU A 69 10.82 11.00 -0.79
C GLU A 69 9.34 11.36 -0.94
N ASN A 70 8.80 11.31 -2.16
CA ASN A 70 7.38 11.57 -2.40
C ASN A 70 6.50 10.57 -1.68
N ALA A 71 6.77 9.27 -1.81
CA ALA A 71 5.97 8.20 -1.24
C ALA A 71 5.92 8.28 0.31
N LYS A 72 7.03 8.64 0.97
CA LYS A 72 7.07 8.72 2.44
C LYS A 72 6.70 10.08 2.99
N THR A 73 7.01 11.19 2.32
CA THR A 73 6.97 12.49 2.98
C THR A 73 5.88 13.43 2.50
N SER A 74 5.21 13.16 1.40
CA SER A 74 4.10 13.99 0.92
C SER A 74 2.89 13.94 1.88
N ARG A 75 2.59 12.76 2.42
CA ARG A 75 1.57 12.54 3.46
C ARG A 75 1.83 11.17 4.12
N PRO A 76 2.58 11.11 5.24
CA PRO A 76 2.98 9.83 5.83
C PRO A 76 1.83 9.04 6.46
N SER A 77 0.73 9.71 6.83
CA SER A 77 -0.41 9.10 7.55
C SER A 77 -1.50 8.54 6.64
N VAL A 78 -1.15 8.04 5.45
CA VAL A 78 -2.10 7.43 4.51
C VAL A 78 -1.63 6.05 4.08
N CYS A 79 -2.58 5.18 3.73
CA CYS A 79 -2.36 3.76 3.44
C CYS A 79 -1.46 3.47 2.21
N ASN A 80 -1.26 4.45 1.31
CA ASN A 80 -0.36 4.31 0.16
C ASN A 80 1.02 4.98 0.37
N ALA A 81 1.32 5.42 1.61
CA ALA A 81 2.66 5.89 1.94
C ALA A 81 3.65 4.72 1.95
N ASP A 82 4.90 4.99 1.54
CA ASP A 82 5.98 4.00 1.62
C ASP A 82 6.36 3.75 3.08
N GLU A 83 6.28 2.51 3.52
CA GLU A 83 6.66 2.09 4.87
C GLU A 83 7.97 1.30 4.89
N VAL A 84 8.33 0.68 3.74
CA VAL A 84 9.51 -0.16 3.64
C VAL A 84 10.26 0.10 2.33
N ALA A 85 11.49 0.57 2.42
CA ALA A 85 12.42 0.66 1.31
C ALA A 85 13.33 -0.58 1.27
N LEU A 86 13.24 -1.35 0.19
CA LEU A 86 14.13 -2.48 -0.09
C LEU A 86 15.21 -2.02 -1.07
N VAL A 87 16.47 -2.25 -0.77
CA VAL A 87 17.58 -1.75 -1.60
C VAL A 87 18.50 -2.90 -2.00
N HIS A 88 18.70 -3.06 -3.31
CA HIS A 88 19.64 -4.06 -3.81
C HIS A 88 21.06 -3.79 -3.28
N ARG A 89 21.73 -4.86 -2.80
CA ARG A 89 23.06 -4.77 -2.15
C ARG A 89 24.11 -4.05 -3.01
N ASP A 90 24.07 -4.21 -4.34
CA ASP A 90 25.09 -3.66 -5.24
C ASP A 90 24.99 -2.12 -5.36
N VAL A 91 23.84 -1.54 -5.07
CA VAL A 91 23.62 -0.09 -5.08
C VAL A 91 23.48 0.51 -3.69
N ALA A 92 23.35 -0.30 -2.65
CA ALA A 92 23.11 0.15 -1.27
C ALA A 92 24.19 1.12 -0.79
N GLY A 93 25.46 0.84 -1.06
CA GLY A 93 26.60 1.71 -0.68
C GLY A 93 26.53 3.12 -1.31
N ALA A 94 26.02 3.23 -2.53
CA ALA A 94 25.85 4.51 -3.21
C ALA A 94 24.50 5.19 -2.87
N PHE A 95 23.45 4.41 -2.67
CA PHE A 95 22.08 4.90 -2.51
C PHE A 95 21.77 5.35 -1.07
N LEU A 96 22.08 4.52 -0.06
CA LEU A 96 21.67 4.77 1.33
C LEU A 96 22.23 6.09 1.90
N PRO A 97 23.49 6.49 1.67
CA PRO A 97 23.99 7.81 2.10
C PRO A 97 23.18 8.96 1.49
N ARG A 98 22.79 8.86 0.23
CA ARG A 98 21.98 9.87 -0.46
C ARG A 98 20.56 9.90 0.07
N LEU A 99 19.96 8.72 0.36
CA LEU A 99 18.64 8.60 0.98
C LEU A 99 18.61 9.29 2.34
N LYS A 100 19.62 9.01 3.20
CA LYS A 100 19.76 9.69 4.50
C LYS A 100 19.93 11.19 4.34
N ALA A 101 20.81 11.63 3.46
CA ALA A 101 21.01 13.05 3.22
C ALA A 101 19.71 13.75 2.79
N ARG A 102 18.89 13.11 1.95
CA ARG A 102 17.61 13.64 1.45
C ARG A 102 16.51 13.63 2.53
N LEU A 103 16.28 12.49 3.18
CA LEU A 103 15.14 12.28 4.08
C LEU A 103 15.40 12.75 5.51
N VAL A 104 16.66 12.80 5.92
CA VAL A 104 17.02 13.20 7.31
C VAL A 104 17.66 14.55 7.33
N ASP A 105 18.88 14.67 6.74
CA ASP A 105 19.73 15.83 6.94
C ASP A 105 19.16 17.09 6.26
N ALA A 106 18.75 17.01 5.00
CA ALA A 106 18.18 18.14 4.26
C ALA A 106 16.83 18.58 4.84
N ARG A 107 16.01 17.63 5.31
CA ARG A 107 14.73 17.96 5.96
C ARG A 107 14.95 18.67 7.29
N ALA A 108 15.88 18.20 8.11
CA ALA A 108 16.26 18.87 9.36
C ALA A 108 16.78 20.29 9.11
N ALA A 109 17.67 20.46 8.13
CA ALA A 109 18.21 21.76 7.74
C ALA A 109 17.12 22.74 7.23
N ALA A 110 16.06 22.21 6.61
CA ALA A 110 14.90 22.99 6.16
C ALA A 110 13.82 23.21 7.23
N GLY A 111 14.06 22.82 8.48
CA GLY A 111 13.09 22.91 9.58
C GLY A 111 11.86 22.01 9.44
N LYS A 112 11.94 20.98 8.58
CA LYS A 112 10.92 19.97 8.41
C LYS A 112 11.22 18.79 9.33
N ILE A 113 10.19 17.96 9.65
CA ILE A 113 10.36 16.74 10.43
C ILE A 113 11.27 15.78 9.65
N PRO A 114 12.44 15.38 10.17
CA PRO A 114 13.28 14.36 9.56
C PRO A 114 12.56 12.99 9.58
N VAL A 115 12.87 12.15 8.58
CA VAL A 115 12.39 10.76 8.60
C VAL A 115 13.30 9.92 9.49
N GLU A 116 12.74 9.22 10.47
CA GLU A 116 13.45 8.19 11.22
C GLU A 116 13.68 6.98 10.31
N LEU A 117 14.94 6.61 10.09
CA LEU A 117 15.28 5.43 9.32
C LEU A 117 15.50 4.24 10.27
N ARG A 118 14.69 3.20 10.15
CA ARG A 118 14.83 1.93 10.86
C ARG A 118 15.52 0.92 9.97
N LEU A 119 16.74 0.60 10.29
CA LEU A 119 17.70 -0.05 9.41
C LEU A 119 17.92 -1.52 9.81
N ASP A 120 17.91 -2.43 8.83
CA ASP A 120 18.44 -3.78 9.05
C ASP A 120 19.97 -3.73 9.29
N ALA A 121 20.56 -4.85 9.68
CA ALA A 121 22.00 -4.91 10.01
C ALA A 121 22.89 -4.52 8.83
N ALA A 122 22.50 -4.84 7.60
CA ALA A 122 23.28 -4.54 6.41
C ALA A 122 23.22 -3.04 6.06
N ALA A 123 22.06 -2.41 6.20
CA ALA A 123 21.91 -0.96 6.02
C ALA A 123 22.63 -0.18 7.13
N GLN A 124 22.61 -0.65 8.38
CA GLN A 124 23.36 -0.06 9.50
C GLN A 124 24.87 -0.05 9.30
N ALA A 125 25.40 -1.04 8.60
CA ALA A 125 26.82 -1.07 8.24
C ALA A 125 27.22 0.05 7.26
N ILE A 126 26.24 0.67 6.59
CA ILE A 126 26.46 1.70 5.56
C ILE A 126 26.15 3.10 6.09
N ILE A 127 25.02 3.25 6.80
CA ILE A 127 24.56 4.55 7.33
C ILE A 127 24.13 4.44 8.78
N PRO A 128 24.28 5.52 9.59
CA PRO A 128 23.69 5.54 10.93
C PRO A 128 22.16 5.70 10.88
N GLY A 129 21.47 5.02 11.80
CA GLY A 129 20.02 5.08 11.98
C GLY A 129 19.58 4.21 13.16
N THR A 130 18.29 4.13 13.41
CA THR A 130 17.71 3.28 14.45
C THR A 130 17.76 1.81 13.98
N PRO A 131 18.20 0.86 14.81
CA PRO A 131 18.08 -0.56 14.46
C PRO A 131 16.63 -0.95 14.24
N ALA A 132 16.34 -1.65 13.15
CA ALA A 132 15.01 -2.19 12.89
C ALA A 132 14.68 -3.30 13.91
N GLY A 133 13.49 -3.20 14.52
CA GLY A 133 12.92 -4.24 15.38
C GLY A 133 12.25 -5.34 14.56
N GLU A 134 11.88 -6.44 15.25
CA GLU A 134 11.27 -7.62 14.60
C GLU A 134 9.99 -7.30 13.81
N ARG A 135 9.21 -6.30 14.24
CA ARG A 135 7.92 -5.96 13.62
C ARG A 135 7.97 -4.71 12.75
N ASP A 136 9.12 -4.10 12.55
CA ASP A 136 9.18 -2.83 11.80
C ASP A 136 8.85 -3.03 10.30
N PHE A 137 9.05 -4.23 9.77
CA PHE A 137 8.64 -4.58 8.41
C PHE A 137 7.16 -4.99 8.28
N ASP A 138 6.47 -5.18 9.42
CA ASP A 138 5.05 -5.52 9.52
C ASP A 138 4.23 -4.37 10.14
N THR A 139 4.75 -3.15 10.09
CA THR A 139 4.15 -1.99 10.76
C THR A 139 3.80 -0.90 9.76
N GLU A 140 2.54 -0.47 9.75
CA GLU A 140 2.11 0.79 9.15
C GLU A 140 2.40 1.89 10.16
N PHE A 141 3.48 2.66 9.97
CA PHE A 141 3.93 3.66 10.93
C PHE A 141 3.02 4.88 11.00
N LEU A 142 2.41 5.26 9.87
CA LEU A 142 1.56 6.45 9.74
C LEU A 142 2.28 7.76 10.12
N ASP A 143 3.59 7.76 10.11
CA ASP A 143 4.46 8.86 10.54
C ASP A 143 5.72 8.91 9.67
N TYR A 144 6.57 9.89 9.92
CA TYR A 144 7.88 10.06 9.27
C TYR A 144 8.89 8.99 9.76
N ILE A 145 8.53 7.72 9.60
CA ILE A 145 9.35 6.56 9.92
C ILE A 145 9.38 5.67 8.67
N LEU A 146 10.57 5.20 8.28
CA LEU A 146 10.77 4.32 7.12
C LEU A 146 11.68 3.16 7.52
N ALA A 147 11.19 1.94 7.38
CA ALA A 147 12.03 0.76 7.51
C ALA A 147 12.86 0.56 6.24
N VAL A 148 14.13 0.21 6.38
CA VAL A 148 15.06 0.03 5.26
C VAL A 148 15.77 -1.30 5.39
N LYS A 149 15.73 -2.10 4.34
CA LYS A 149 16.41 -3.39 4.28
C LYS A 149 17.23 -3.52 3.01
N VAL A 150 18.43 -4.05 3.14
CA VAL A 150 19.27 -4.44 2.01
C VAL A 150 18.94 -5.88 1.61
N VAL A 151 18.67 -6.09 0.34
CA VAL A 151 18.33 -7.39 -0.24
C VAL A 151 19.37 -7.81 -1.29
N SER A 152 19.54 -9.12 -1.47
CA SER A 152 20.52 -9.68 -2.41
C SER A 152 20.15 -9.47 -3.88
N ASP A 153 18.85 -9.52 -4.18
CA ASP A 153 18.32 -9.50 -5.55
C ASP A 153 16.80 -9.22 -5.55
N ALA A 154 16.23 -9.12 -6.75
CA ALA A 154 14.80 -8.88 -6.94
C ALA A 154 13.93 -10.02 -6.40
N ASP A 155 14.41 -11.26 -6.40
CA ASP A 155 13.66 -12.40 -5.88
C ASP A 155 13.55 -12.36 -4.36
N GLU A 156 14.59 -11.91 -3.65
CA GLU A 156 14.49 -11.65 -2.21
C GLU A 156 13.52 -10.50 -1.92
N ALA A 157 13.56 -9.42 -2.70
CA ALA A 157 12.61 -8.33 -2.56
C ALA A 157 11.16 -8.80 -2.74
N ILE A 158 10.88 -9.59 -3.78
CA ILE A 158 9.56 -10.16 -4.05
C ILE A 158 9.11 -11.07 -2.90
N ARG A 159 9.98 -11.93 -2.37
CA ARG A 159 9.66 -12.77 -1.20
C ARG A 159 9.39 -11.95 0.05
N HIS A 160 10.16 -10.88 0.27
CA HIS A 160 9.93 -9.98 1.39
C HIS A 160 8.57 -9.28 1.28
N ILE A 161 8.24 -8.73 0.11
CA ILE A 161 6.95 -8.11 -0.16
C ILE A 161 5.81 -9.12 0.07
N ALA A 162 5.94 -10.34 -0.42
CA ALA A 162 4.93 -11.38 -0.24
C ALA A 162 4.69 -11.75 1.24
N ALA A 163 5.72 -11.59 2.11
CA ALA A 163 5.63 -11.92 3.53
C ALA A 163 5.15 -10.75 4.40
N HIS A 164 5.47 -9.51 4.03
CA HIS A 164 5.33 -8.33 4.91
C HIS A 164 4.38 -7.25 4.36
N SER A 165 4.15 -7.19 3.04
CA SER A 165 3.20 -6.23 2.47
C SER A 165 1.76 -6.60 2.80
N THR A 166 0.93 -5.59 3.00
CA THR A 166 -0.53 -5.76 3.07
C THR A 166 -1.17 -5.93 1.70
N HIS A 167 -0.37 -6.05 0.64
CA HIS A 167 -0.82 -6.14 -0.75
C HIS A 167 -1.60 -4.93 -1.25
N HIS A 168 -1.29 -3.75 -0.69
CA HIS A 168 -1.93 -2.50 -1.07
C HIS A 168 -1.28 -1.92 -2.33
N SER A 169 -0.03 -1.45 -2.21
CA SER A 169 0.69 -0.78 -3.30
C SER A 169 2.18 -1.02 -3.14
N ASP A 170 2.80 -1.68 -4.11
CA ASP A 170 4.22 -1.97 -4.07
C ASP A 170 4.89 -1.53 -5.38
N ALA A 171 6.11 -1.02 -5.30
CA ALA A 171 6.82 -0.43 -6.42
C ALA A 171 8.21 -1.03 -6.61
N ILE A 172 8.67 -1.07 -7.85
CA ILE A 172 10.07 -1.27 -8.22
C ILE A 172 10.60 -0.04 -8.95
N VAL A 173 11.84 0.34 -8.66
CA VAL A 173 12.59 1.31 -9.46
C VAL A 173 13.70 0.55 -10.18
N THR A 174 13.64 0.49 -11.51
CA THR A 174 14.61 -0.20 -12.36
C THR A 174 14.53 0.29 -13.80
N GLU A 175 15.66 0.31 -14.50
CA GLU A 175 15.72 0.53 -15.95
C GLU A 175 15.77 -0.82 -16.71
N ASN A 176 15.78 -1.95 -16.01
CA ASN A 176 15.78 -3.28 -16.60
C ASN A 176 14.34 -3.78 -16.83
N ALA A 177 13.93 -3.81 -18.09
CA ALA A 177 12.56 -4.21 -18.48
C ALA A 177 12.22 -5.66 -18.07
N GLN A 178 13.19 -6.59 -18.07
CA GLN A 178 12.95 -7.98 -17.69
C GLN A 178 12.71 -8.10 -16.19
N THR A 179 13.51 -7.37 -15.38
CA THR A 179 13.30 -7.33 -13.93
C THR A 179 11.96 -6.66 -13.58
N ALA A 180 11.60 -5.58 -14.28
CA ALA A 180 10.31 -4.92 -14.11
C ALA A 180 9.13 -5.86 -14.44
N GLU A 181 9.19 -6.57 -15.57
CA GLU A 181 8.17 -7.55 -15.96
C GLU A 181 8.05 -8.68 -14.92
N ARG A 182 9.20 -9.23 -14.47
CA ARG A 182 9.21 -10.27 -13.44
C ARG A 182 8.57 -9.78 -12.14
N PHE A 183 8.94 -8.58 -11.69
CA PHE A 183 8.38 -7.98 -10.48
C PHE A 183 6.88 -7.81 -10.58
N THR A 184 6.38 -7.19 -11.66
CA THR A 184 4.94 -6.94 -11.84
C THR A 184 4.10 -8.21 -11.98
N ARG A 185 4.70 -9.31 -12.45
CA ARG A 185 4.01 -10.62 -12.54
C ARG A 185 3.94 -11.36 -11.22
N LEU A 186 4.94 -11.20 -10.34
CA LEU A 186 5.08 -12.00 -9.13
C LEU A 186 4.61 -11.29 -7.86
N VAL A 187 4.66 -9.95 -7.83
CA VAL A 187 4.10 -9.17 -6.73
C VAL A 187 2.59 -9.11 -6.86
N ASP A 188 1.88 -9.65 -5.87
CA ASP A 188 0.42 -9.77 -5.87
C ASP A 188 -0.23 -8.67 -5.00
N SER A 189 0.00 -7.43 -5.35
CA SER A 189 -0.60 -6.26 -4.71
C SER A 189 -1.71 -5.66 -5.55
N ALA A 190 -2.62 -4.91 -4.94
CA ALA A 190 -3.74 -4.27 -5.63
C ALA A 190 -3.27 -3.27 -6.69
N ALA A 191 -2.14 -2.59 -6.42
CA ALA A 191 -1.44 -1.76 -7.39
C ALA A 191 0.06 -2.07 -7.38
N VAL A 192 0.65 -2.33 -8.54
CA VAL A 192 2.07 -2.61 -8.70
C VAL A 192 2.67 -1.59 -9.68
N TYR A 193 3.73 -0.92 -9.25
CA TYR A 193 4.31 0.20 -9.96
C TYR A 193 5.72 -0.10 -10.47
N VAL A 194 6.02 0.41 -11.65
CA VAL A 194 7.38 0.50 -12.18
C VAL A 194 7.73 1.97 -12.33
N ASN A 195 8.79 2.43 -11.68
CA ASN A 195 9.31 3.78 -11.76
C ASN A 195 8.27 4.88 -11.42
N ALA A 196 7.35 4.59 -10.49
CA ALA A 196 6.35 5.54 -10.02
C ALA A 196 6.10 5.39 -8.52
N SER A 197 5.66 6.47 -7.89
CA SER A 197 5.34 6.51 -6.46
C SER A 197 4.07 5.73 -6.14
N THR A 198 4.05 5.03 -5.01
CA THR A 198 2.85 4.36 -4.48
C THR A 198 1.72 5.34 -4.18
N ARG A 199 2.04 6.64 -4.06
CA ARG A 199 1.05 7.73 -3.86
C ARG A 199 0.05 7.86 -5.01
N PHE A 200 0.31 7.31 -6.18
CA PHE A 200 -0.64 7.28 -7.29
C PHE A 200 -1.80 6.31 -7.09
N THR A 201 -1.79 5.46 -6.05
CA THR A 201 -2.95 4.62 -5.72
C THR A 201 -4.07 5.48 -5.11
N ASP A 202 -4.81 6.14 -5.96
CA ASP A 202 -5.86 7.11 -5.64
C ASP A 202 -6.93 7.07 -6.73
N GLY A 203 -8.21 7.13 -6.32
CA GLY A 203 -9.32 7.05 -7.26
C GLY A 203 -9.38 8.22 -8.25
N GLY A 204 -8.91 9.41 -7.86
CA GLY A 204 -8.78 10.56 -8.75
C GLY A 204 -7.69 10.36 -9.78
N GLU A 205 -6.50 9.92 -9.34
CA GLU A 205 -5.35 9.64 -10.22
C GLU A 205 -5.65 8.48 -11.21
N PHE A 206 -6.44 7.48 -10.79
CA PHE A 206 -6.88 6.37 -11.64
C PHE A 206 -8.07 6.73 -12.56
N GLY A 207 -8.55 7.96 -12.51
CA GLY A 207 -9.66 8.41 -13.36
C GLY A 207 -11.03 7.87 -12.97
N LEU A 208 -11.21 7.40 -11.72
CA LEU A 208 -12.47 6.86 -11.21
C LEU A 208 -13.44 7.97 -10.75
N GLY A 209 -12.99 9.23 -10.74
CA GLY A 209 -13.76 10.41 -10.34
C GLY A 209 -13.98 10.56 -8.84
N CYS A 210 -13.89 9.51 -8.08
CA CYS A 210 -13.99 9.50 -6.61
C CYS A 210 -13.30 8.27 -6.03
N GLU A 211 -13.17 8.23 -4.70
CA GLU A 211 -12.68 7.07 -3.98
C GLU A 211 -13.45 6.86 -2.68
N MET A 212 -14.02 5.68 -2.50
CA MET A 212 -14.59 5.24 -1.23
C MET A 212 -13.51 4.64 -0.32
N GLY A 213 -12.45 4.13 -0.89
CA GLY A 213 -11.32 3.52 -0.22
C GLY A 213 -10.58 2.57 -1.15
N ILE A 214 -9.55 1.92 -0.63
CA ILE A 214 -8.70 1.00 -1.39
C ILE A 214 -8.82 -0.38 -0.77
N SER A 215 -9.28 -1.35 -1.56
CA SER A 215 -9.42 -2.74 -1.12
C SER A 215 -8.20 -3.56 -1.55
N THR A 216 -7.68 -4.38 -0.63
CA THR A 216 -6.63 -5.36 -0.91
C THR A 216 -7.19 -6.77 -1.12
N GLN A 217 -8.50 -6.95 -0.95
CA GLN A 217 -9.16 -8.25 -1.14
C GLN A 217 -9.16 -8.66 -2.61
N LYS A 218 -9.09 -9.98 -2.85
CA LYS A 218 -9.20 -10.58 -4.19
C LYS A 218 -10.68 -10.88 -4.53
N LEU A 219 -11.52 -9.86 -4.38
CA LEU A 219 -12.94 -9.88 -4.75
C LEU A 219 -13.17 -8.98 -5.96
N HIS A 220 -14.45 -8.70 -6.29
CA HIS A 220 -14.82 -7.85 -7.43
C HIS A 220 -14.27 -6.42 -7.36
N ALA A 221 -14.08 -5.87 -6.14
CA ALA A 221 -13.45 -4.57 -5.91
C ALA A 221 -12.07 -4.78 -5.30
N ARG A 222 -11.02 -4.56 -6.08
CA ARG A 222 -9.62 -4.60 -5.66
C ARG A 222 -8.91 -3.34 -6.10
N GLY A 223 -8.16 -2.69 -5.21
CA GLY A 223 -7.58 -1.38 -5.44
C GLY A 223 -8.55 -0.25 -5.10
N PRO A 224 -8.37 0.96 -5.64
CA PRO A 224 -9.28 2.08 -5.43
C PRO A 224 -10.70 1.76 -5.89
N MET A 225 -11.68 2.09 -5.04
CA MET A 225 -13.11 1.86 -5.29
C MET A 225 -13.79 3.19 -5.61
N GLY A 226 -14.22 3.35 -6.85
CA GLY A 226 -15.02 4.48 -7.30
C GLY A 226 -16.52 4.16 -7.31
N LEU A 227 -17.28 4.96 -8.05
CA LEU A 227 -18.74 4.80 -8.15
C LEU A 227 -19.13 3.45 -8.78
N ARG A 228 -18.34 2.96 -9.72
CA ARG A 228 -18.61 1.70 -10.43
C ARG A 228 -18.60 0.49 -9.48
N GLU A 229 -17.64 0.44 -8.56
CA GLU A 229 -17.46 -0.66 -7.60
C GLU A 229 -18.58 -0.69 -6.55
N LEU A 230 -19.33 0.41 -6.39
CA LEU A 230 -20.48 0.52 -5.50
C LEU A 230 -21.80 0.12 -6.15
N THR A 231 -21.77 -0.29 -7.42
CA THR A 231 -22.96 -0.64 -8.19
C THR A 231 -22.88 -2.06 -8.72
N THR A 232 -24.04 -2.62 -9.06
CA THR A 232 -24.15 -3.89 -9.76
C THR A 232 -25.12 -3.78 -10.91
N TYR A 233 -25.26 -4.83 -11.70
CA TYR A 233 -26.13 -4.86 -12.86
C TYR A 233 -27.06 -6.05 -12.84
N LYS A 234 -28.16 -5.96 -13.59
CA LYS A 234 -29.04 -7.08 -13.91
C LYS A 234 -29.18 -7.21 -15.41
N TYR A 235 -29.38 -8.42 -15.87
CA TYR A 235 -29.74 -8.68 -17.26
C TYR A 235 -31.26 -8.55 -17.45
N ILE A 236 -31.67 -7.84 -18.49
CA ILE A 236 -33.06 -7.76 -18.93
C ILE A 236 -33.10 -8.49 -20.27
N VAL A 237 -33.83 -9.61 -20.31
CA VAL A 237 -33.97 -10.43 -21.50
C VAL A 237 -35.42 -10.37 -21.95
N THR A 238 -35.65 -9.88 -23.16
CA THR A 238 -36.96 -9.85 -23.78
C THR A 238 -37.00 -10.85 -24.94
N GLY A 239 -37.99 -11.70 -24.94
CA GLY A 239 -38.17 -12.72 -25.98
C GLY A 239 -39.58 -12.73 -26.50
N ASP A 240 -39.81 -13.51 -27.59
CA ASP A 240 -41.08 -13.76 -28.24
C ASP A 240 -41.31 -15.28 -28.36
N GLY A 241 -41.21 -16.03 -27.23
CA GLY A 241 -41.45 -17.46 -27.15
C GLY A 241 -40.25 -18.34 -27.53
N GLN A 242 -39.04 -17.83 -27.62
CA GLN A 242 -37.84 -18.64 -27.87
C GLN A 242 -37.62 -19.67 -26.74
N THR A 243 -37.27 -20.89 -27.14
CA THR A 243 -36.93 -22.02 -26.22
C THR A 243 -35.49 -22.46 -26.49
N ARG A 244 -34.88 -23.12 -25.51
CA ARG A 244 -33.57 -23.75 -25.61
C ARG A 244 -33.67 -25.25 -25.52
#